data_1fc1f08fcafc0b77cdb31d35325e6909
#
_entry.id   1fc1f08fcafc0b77cdb31d35325e6909
#
_cell.length_a   1.000
_cell.length_b   1.000
_cell.length_c   1.000
_cell.angle_alpha   90.00
_cell.angle_beta   90.00
_cell.angle_gamma   90.00
#
_symmetry.space_group_name_H-M   'P 1'
#
loop_
_entity.id
_entity.type
_entity.pdbx_description
1 polymer ?
#
loop_
_entity_poly.entity_id
_entity_poly.type
_entity_poly.pdbx_seq_one_letter_code
_entity_poly.pdbx_strand_id
1 'polypeptide(L)'
;LFSRHGLAKSRVRVALAASLYQQIQIDKPAVPDAEMAGALPWAVKDYVSEPVLQLAMDYVDLPTPPAGRPRINVICLPKSRVQQLADAINGIATLQSIISDELALTSLYEADDVVRMLLWQPKGLDLQLLVFHQGGLCFSRQLRGFSSLTGEHEPDSMLLDSLALEIQRSLDYLAGQLKLPELGQMQFAVASPFIGTLVRHMEQTFGFA
;
A
#
# COMPACT_ATOMS: atom_id res chain seq x y z
N LEU A 1 -14.43 6.90 -21.94
CA LEU A 1 -14.03 7.78 -20.83
C LEU A 1 -13.23 8.97 -21.36
N PHE A 2 -12.05 8.77 -21.93
CA PHE A 2 -11.12 9.83 -22.37
C PHE A 2 -11.75 10.84 -23.33
N SER A 3 -12.45 10.37 -24.37
CA SER A 3 -13.13 11.24 -25.35
C SER A 3 -14.23 12.09 -24.73
N ARG A 4 -15.00 11.52 -23.76
CA ARG A 4 -16.09 12.24 -23.08
C ARG A 4 -15.61 13.37 -22.18
N HIS A 5 -14.37 13.28 -21.69
CA HIS A 5 -13.81 14.25 -20.73
C HIS A 5 -12.70 15.11 -21.34
N GLY A 6 -12.50 15.08 -22.66
CA GLY A 6 -11.47 15.87 -23.32
C GLY A 6 -10.03 15.49 -22.97
N LEU A 7 -9.82 14.25 -22.48
CA LEU A 7 -8.53 13.75 -22.01
C LEU A 7 -7.68 13.10 -23.11
N ALA A 8 -8.10 13.20 -24.36
CA ALA A 8 -7.31 12.71 -25.49
C ALA A 8 -5.92 13.40 -25.52
N LYS A 9 -4.85 12.63 -25.75
CA LYS A 9 -3.45 13.08 -25.71
C LYS A 9 -2.93 13.53 -24.35
N SER A 10 -3.69 13.34 -23.26
CA SER A 10 -3.20 13.62 -21.91
C SER A 10 -2.13 12.59 -21.49
N ARG A 11 -1.34 12.95 -20.48
CA ARG A 11 -0.44 12.02 -19.78
C ARG A 11 -1.22 11.30 -18.70
N VAL A 12 -1.10 9.97 -18.64
CA VAL A 12 -1.86 9.10 -17.73
C VAL A 12 -0.90 8.37 -16.81
N ARG A 13 -1.18 8.38 -15.53
CA ARG A 13 -0.61 7.47 -14.54
C ARG A 13 -1.70 6.48 -14.12
N VAL A 14 -1.35 5.21 -14.03
CA VAL A 14 -2.27 4.14 -13.64
C VAL A 14 -1.91 3.67 -12.25
N ALA A 15 -2.83 3.80 -11.30
CA ALA A 15 -2.73 3.16 -10.00
C ALA A 15 -3.41 1.78 -10.08
N LEU A 16 -2.67 0.72 -9.79
CA LEU A 16 -3.17 -0.66 -9.80
C LEU A 16 -3.76 -0.98 -8.44
N ALA A 17 -4.96 -1.56 -8.43
CA ALA A 17 -5.54 -2.11 -7.21
C ALA A 17 -4.70 -3.31 -6.71
N ALA A 18 -4.62 -3.48 -5.38
CA ALA A 18 -3.82 -4.51 -4.71
C ALA A 18 -4.11 -5.95 -5.20
N SER A 19 -5.31 -6.21 -5.75
CA SER A 19 -5.67 -7.51 -6.34
C SER A 19 -5.01 -7.79 -7.70
N LEU A 20 -4.34 -6.81 -8.31
CA LEU A 20 -3.75 -6.91 -9.65
C LEU A 20 -2.24 -7.11 -9.65
N TYR A 21 -1.59 -6.98 -8.51
CA TYR A 21 -0.15 -7.17 -8.36
C TYR A 21 0.15 -8.01 -7.11
N GLN A 22 1.35 -8.56 -7.04
CA GLN A 22 1.89 -9.18 -5.84
C GLN A 22 2.96 -8.28 -5.25
N GLN A 23 2.92 -8.10 -3.93
CA GLN A 23 3.87 -7.32 -3.17
C GLN A 23 4.69 -8.25 -2.28
N ILE A 24 6.02 -8.14 -2.37
CA ILE A 24 6.95 -9.02 -1.69
C ILE A 24 7.99 -8.18 -0.98
N GLN A 25 8.09 -8.35 0.33
CA GLN A 25 9.08 -7.66 1.13
C GLN A 25 10.29 -8.57 1.37
N ILE A 26 11.47 -8.12 0.93
CA ILE A 26 12.73 -8.86 1.03
C ILE A 26 13.86 -7.96 1.55
N ASP A 27 14.95 -8.57 1.99
CA ASP A 27 16.20 -7.86 2.19
C ASP A 27 16.70 -7.32 0.85
N LYS A 28 17.18 -6.07 0.84
CA LYS A 28 17.69 -5.45 -0.40
C LYS A 28 18.94 -6.23 -0.88
N PRO A 29 18.95 -6.72 -2.13
CA PRO A 29 20.14 -7.33 -2.71
C PRO A 29 21.36 -6.41 -2.62
N ALA A 30 22.51 -6.96 -2.24
CA ALA A 30 23.77 -6.21 -2.11
C ALA A 30 24.43 -6.00 -3.48
N VAL A 31 23.73 -5.34 -4.40
CA VAL A 31 24.21 -5.01 -5.75
C VAL A 31 24.03 -3.52 -6.01
N PRO A 32 24.80 -2.91 -6.94
CA PRO A 32 24.55 -1.54 -7.38
C PRO A 32 23.13 -1.34 -7.91
N ASP A 33 22.56 -0.13 -7.75
CA ASP A 33 21.19 0.17 -8.19
C ASP A 33 20.99 -0.12 -9.70
N ALA A 34 22.00 0.09 -10.52
CA ALA A 34 21.95 -0.23 -11.95
C ALA A 34 21.78 -1.73 -12.26
N GLU A 35 22.12 -2.61 -11.31
CA GLU A 35 22.01 -4.07 -11.43
C GLU A 35 20.77 -4.63 -10.76
N MET A 36 20.04 -3.81 -10.00
CA MET A 36 18.85 -4.25 -9.25
C MET A 36 17.81 -4.91 -10.14
N ALA A 37 17.52 -4.35 -11.31
CA ALA A 37 16.53 -4.93 -12.24
C ALA A 37 16.89 -6.38 -12.65
N GLY A 38 18.17 -6.72 -12.74
CA GLY A 38 18.67 -8.07 -13.02
C GLY A 38 18.66 -8.99 -11.79
N ALA A 39 18.80 -8.43 -10.59
CA ALA A 39 18.85 -9.17 -9.33
C ALA A 39 17.44 -9.53 -8.79
N LEU A 40 16.44 -8.66 -8.99
CA LEU A 40 15.08 -8.85 -8.48
C LEU A 40 14.47 -10.21 -8.84
N PRO A 41 14.51 -10.70 -10.09
CA PRO A 41 13.93 -12.00 -10.45
C PRO A 41 14.48 -13.16 -9.60
N TRP A 42 15.76 -13.14 -9.31
CA TRP A 42 16.40 -14.16 -8.48
C TRP A 42 16.09 -14.03 -7.01
N ALA A 43 15.97 -12.79 -6.53
CA ALA A 43 15.67 -12.50 -5.13
C ALA A 43 14.23 -12.87 -4.74
N VAL A 44 13.28 -12.84 -5.70
CA VAL A 44 11.86 -13.13 -5.42
C VAL A 44 11.37 -14.49 -5.92
N LYS A 45 12.22 -15.30 -6.58
CA LYS A 45 11.83 -16.54 -7.25
C LYS A 45 11.06 -17.53 -6.36
N ASP A 46 11.40 -17.57 -5.07
CA ASP A 46 10.80 -18.51 -4.11
C ASP A 46 9.49 -17.97 -3.49
N TYR A 47 9.11 -16.74 -3.81
CA TYR A 47 7.93 -16.06 -3.29
C TYR A 47 6.82 -15.90 -4.33
N VAL A 48 7.09 -16.17 -5.61
CA VAL A 48 6.14 -16.03 -6.71
C VAL A 48 5.76 -17.40 -7.27
N SER A 49 4.51 -17.54 -7.69
CA SER A 49 4.03 -18.77 -8.32
C SER A 49 4.27 -18.80 -9.83
N GLU A 50 4.38 -17.62 -10.45
CA GLU A 50 4.60 -17.48 -11.90
C GLU A 50 6.09 -17.49 -12.22
N PRO A 51 6.47 -17.93 -13.44
CA PRO A 51 7.87 -17.86 -13.87
C PRO A 51 8.37 -16.42 -13.83
N VAL A 52 9.45 -16.16 -13.09
CA VAL A 52 9.99 -14.82 -12.86
C VAL A 52 10.27 -14.02 -14.15
N LEU A 53 10.63 -14.73 -15.23
CA LEU A 53 10.87 -14.09 -16.54
C LEU A 53 9.58 -13.55 -17.21
N GLN A 54 8.41 -13.98 -16.77
CA GLN A 54 7.11 -13.50 -17.25
C GLN A 54 6.58 -12.32 -16.41
N LEU A 55 7.24 -11.99 -15.31
CA LEU A 55 6.86 -10.90 -14.42
C LEU A 55 7.61 -9.60 -14.77
N ALA A 56 6.89 -8.50 -14.79
CA ALA A 56 7.44 -7.16 -14.65
C ALA A 56 7.60 -6.89 -13.16
N MET A 57 8.72 -6.30 -12.80
CA MET A 57 9.08 -6.03 -11.41
C MET A 57 9.66 -4.64 -11.27
N ASP A 58 9.33 -4.00 -10.17
CA ASP A 58 9.97 -2.78 -9.70
C ASP A 58 9.98 -2.78 -8.17
N TYR A 59 10.73 -1.89 -7.54
CA TYR A 59 10.87 -1.89 -6.09
C TYR A 59 10.87 -0.47 -5.52
N VAL A 60 10.56 -0.40 -4.23
CA VAL A 60 10.76 0.79 -3.41
C VAL A 60 11.57 0.42 -2.17
N ASP A 61 12.47 1.31 -1.77
CA ASP A 61 13.19 1.16 -0.51
C ASP A 61 12.22 1.37 0.66
N LEU A 62 12.37 0.54 1.68
CA LEU A 62 11.64 0.68 2.94
C LEU A 62 12.55 1.33 4.00
N PRO A 63 11.99 2.01 4.99
CA PRO A 63 12.76 2.49 6.12
C PRO A 63 13.59 1.37 6.75
N THR A 64 14.87 1.59 6.88
CA THR A 64 15.80 0.60 7.45
C THR A 64 15.76 0.72 8.97
N PRO A 65 15.46 -0.34 9.73
CA PRO A 65 15.60 -0.33 11.17
C PRO A 65 17.03 0.02 11.60
N PRO A 66 17.25 0.74 12.72
CA PRO A 66 18.58 1.19 13.12
C PRO A 66 19.65 0.10 13.23
N ALA A 67 19.24 -1.14 13.56
CA ALA A 67 20.13 -2.31 13.63
C ALA A 67 19.77 -3.35 12.57
N GLY A 68 18.94 -3.00 11.58
CA GLY A 68 18.44 -3.91 10.56
C GLY A 68 19.22 -3.85 9.25
N ARG A 69 18.90 -4.79 8.37
CA ARG A 69 19.36 -4.75 6.98
C ARG A 69 18.43 -3.88 6.14
N PRO A 70 18.94 -3.20 5.11
CA PRO A 70 18.10 -2.52 4.13
C PRO A 70 17.08 -3.51 3.55
N ARG A 71 15.82 -3.08 3.46
CA ARG A 71 14.72 -3.86 2.92
C ARG A 71 14.04 -3.11 1.80
N ILE A 72 13.49 -3.86 0.87
CA ILE A 72 12.73 -3.35 -0.25
C ILE A 72 11.37 -4.02 -0.33
N ASN A 73 10.44 -3.30 -0.90
CA ASN A 73 9.15 -3.81 -1.27
C ASN A 73 9.11 -3.97 -2.79
N VAL A 74 9.09 -5.22 -3.26
CA VAL A 74 9.08 -5.55 -4.69
C VAL A 74 7.64 -5.73 -5.13
N ILE A 75 7.26 -5.04 -6.20
CA ILE A 75 5.95 -5.12 -6.82
C ILE A 75 6.08 -5.93 -8.10
N CYS A 76 5.33 -7.02 -8.18
CA CYS A 76 5.37 -7.97 -9.28
C CYS A 76 4.00 -8.07 -9.95
N LEU A 77 3.99 -8.04 -11.28
CA LEU A 77 2.77 -8.33 -12.06
C LEU A 77 3.15 -8.96 -13.41
N PRO A 78 2.24 -9.75 -14.04
CA PRO A 78 2.52 -10.36 -15.33
C PRO A 78 2.85 -9.32 -16.40
N LYS A 79 3.91 -9.52 -17.19
CA LYS A 79 4.29 -8.66 -18.31
C LYS A 79 3.16 -8.48 -19.31
N SER A 80 2.37 -9.55 -19.52
CA SER A 80 1.19 -9.50 -20.40
C SER A 80 0.15 -8.48 -19.91
N ARG A 81 -0.01 -8.34 -18.58
CA ARG A 81 -0.93 -7.35 -18.00
C ARG A 81 -0.42 -5.92 -18.20
N VAL A 82 0.87 -5.70 -18.02
CA VAL A 82 1.52 -4.40 -18.30
C VAL A 82 1.31 -4.03 -19.78
N GLN A 83 1.54 -4.98 -20.69
CA GLN A 83 1.36 -4.75 -22.13
C GLN A 83 -0.09 -4.42 -22.48
N GLN A 84 -1.07 -5.18 -21.94
CA GLN A 84 -2.49 -4.91 -22.16
C GLN A 84 -2.89 -3.48 -21.70
N LEU A 85 -2.39 -3.04 -20.57
CA LEU A 85 -2.63 -1.68 -20.07
C LEU A 85 -1.99 -0.62 -20.97
N ALA A 86 -0.75 -0.86 -21.40
CA ALA A 86 -0.04 0.04 -22.30
C ALA A 86 -0.78 0.16 -23.66
N ASP A 87 -1.20 -0.96 -24.25
CA ASP A 87 -1.91 -1.00 -25.52
C ASP A 87 -3.28 -0.31 -25.44
N ALA A 88 -3.99 -0.49 -24.31
CA ALA A 88 -5.28 0.13 -24.09
C ALA A 88 -5.20 1.67 -23.95
N ILE A 89 -4.07 2.20 -23.52
CA ILE A 89 -3.87 3.64 -23.25
C ILE A 89 -3.19 4.33 -24.42
N ASN A 90 -2.15 3.74 -25.02
CA ASN A 90 -1.28 4.38 -26.00
C ASN A 90 -1.99 4.81 -27.29
N GLY A 91 -3.16 4.24 -27.62
CA GLY A 91 -3.99 4.68 -28.74
C GLY A 91 -4.76 5.98 -28.48
N ILE A 92 -4.87 6.40 -27.23
CA ILE A 92 -5.77 7.48 -26.78
C ILE A 92 -4.99 8.57 -26.01
N ALA A 93 -4.02 8.17 -25.21
CA ALA A 93 -3.25 9.02 -24.30
C ALA A 93 -1.81 8.49 -24.21
N THR A 94 -0.95 9.20 -23.49
CA THR A 94 0.44 8.77 -23.22
C THR A 94 0.52 8.15 -21.83
N LEU A 95 0.79 6.84 -21.75
CA LEU A 95 1.06 6.18 -20.48
C LEU A 95 2.40 6.67 -19.92
N GLN A 96 2.35 7.28 -18.75
CA GLN A 96 3.51 7.86 -18.07
C GLN A 96 4.13 6.87 -17.08
N SER A 97 3.30 6.23 -16.27
CA SER A 97 3.71 5.23 -15.28
C SER A 97 2.55 4.32 -14.88
N ILE A 98 2.92 3.16 -14.39
CA ILE A 98 2.03 2.23 -13.68
C ILE A 98 2.61 2.08 -12.28
N ILE A 99 1.82 2.33 -11.24
CA ILE A 99 2.24 2.24 -9.84
C ILE A 99 1.21 1.45 -9.04
N SER A 100 1.58 0.97 -7.86
CA SER A 100 0.60 0.41 -6.92
C SER A 100 -0.29 1.51 -6.34
N ASP A 101 -1.52 1.18 -5.99
CA ASP A 101 -2.44 2.10 -5.33
C ASP A 101 -1.90 2.60 -3.98
N GLU A 102 -1.24 1.74 -3.21
CA GLU A 102 -0.57 2.14 -1.95
C GLU A 102 0.49 3.23 -2.16
N LEU A 103 1.32 3.11 -3.21
CA LEU A 103 2.30 4.14 -3.56
C LEU A 103 1.65 5.40 -4.13
N ALA A 104 0.52 5.26 -4.85
CA ALA A 104 -0.21 6.42 -5.34
C ALA A 104 -0.73 7.28 -4.19
N LEU A 105 -1.10 6.67 -3.07
CA LEU A 105 -1.57 7.36 -1.87
C LEU A 105 -0.49 8.23 -1.21
N THR A 106 0.81 7.97 -1.44
CA THR A 106 1.88 8.85 -0.92
C THR A 106 1.73 10.29 -1.40
N SER A 107 1.17 10.49 -2.59
CA SER A 107 0.94 11.84 -3.15
C SER A 107 -0.09 12.69 -2.39
N LEU A 108 -0.83 12.10 -1.45
CA LEU A 108 -1.77 12.79 -0.57
C LEU A 108 -1.11 13.41 0.65
N TYR A 109 0.16 13.08 0.90
CA TYR A 109 0.87 13.45 2.12
C TYR A 109 2.09 14.31 1.82
N GLU A 110 2.27 15.34 2.64
CA GLU A 110 3.46 16.20 2.59
C GLU A 110 4.68 15.48 3.20
N ALA A 111 5.86 15.92 2.79
CA ALA A 111 7.13 15.44 3.34
C ALA A 111 7.46 16.17 4.64
N ASP A 112 6.65 15.93 5.67
CA ASP A 112 6.82 16.46 7.02
C ASP A 112 7.16 15.35 8.03
N ASP A 113 7.39 15.72 9.28
CA ASP A 113 7.76 14.78 10.36
C ASP A 113 6.56 14.11 11.04
N VAL A 114 5.34 14.32 10.54
CA VAL A 114 4.14 13.70 11.10
C VAL A 114 4.00 12.27 10.61
N VAL A 115 3.96 11.31 11.52
CA VAL A 115 3.63 9.92 11.21
C VAL A 115 2.11 9.80 11.05
N ARG A 116 1.66 9.33 9.90
CA ARG A 116 0.24 9.17 9.58
C ARG A 116 -0.09 7.71 9.29
N MET A 117 -1.12 7.22 9.94
CA MET A 117 -1.68 5.90 9.67
C MET A 117 -3.00 6.05 8.89
N LEU A 118 -3.14 5.34 7.80
CA LEU A 118 -4.35 5.24 7.02
C LEU A 118 -4.89 3.81 7.09
N LEU A 119 -6.11 3.67 7.60
CA LEU A 119 -6.88 2.46 7.43
C LEU A 119 -7.72 2.61 6.15
N TRP A 120 -7.36 1.82 5.15
CA TRP A 120 -7.93 1.94 3.82
C TRP A 120 -8.54 0.62 3.36
N GLN A 121 -9.79 0.66 2.96
CA GLN A 121 -10.48 -0.51 2.44
C GLN A 121 -11.13 -0.19 1.09
N PRO A 122 -10.44 -0.52 -0.02
CA PRO A 122 -11.02 -0.45 -1.34
C PRO A 122 -12.24 -1.39 -1.43
N LYS A 123 -13.21 -1.02 -2.22
CA LYS A 123 -14.44 -1.81 -2.37
C LYS A 123 -14.11 -3.25 -2.80
N GLY A 124 -14.55 -4.23 -2.01
CA GLY A 124 -14.37 -5.66 -2.28
C GLY A 124 -12.98 -6.21 -1.98
N LEU A 125 -12.11 -5.43 -1.33
CA LEU A 125 -10.79 -5.86 -0.88
C LEU A 125 -10.70 -5.91 0.65
N ASP A 126 -9.65 -6.54 1.15
CA ASP A 126 -9.35 -6.54 2.57
C ASP A 126 -8.90 -5.16 3.06
N LEU A 127 -9.05 -4.95 4.35
CA LEU A 127 -8.59 -3.73 5.01
C LEU A 127 -7.06 -3.66 4.97
N GLN A 128 -6.53 -2.51 4.57
CA GLN A 128 -5.10 -2.20 4.57
C GLN A 128 -4.79 -1.21 5.68
N LEU A 129 -3.70 -1.44 6.40
CA LEU A 129 -3.09 -0.48 7.29
C LEU A 129 -1.82 0.03 6.64
N LEU A 130 -1.80 1.31 6.31
CA LEU A 130 -0.70 2.00 5.66
C LEU A 130 -0.13 3.06 6.60
N VAL A 131 1.18 3.22 6.64
CA VAL A 131 1.82 4.27 7.44
C VAL A 131 2.74 5.10 6.56
N PHE A 132 2.55 6.41 6.64
CA PHE A 132 3.30 7.40 5.87
C PHE A 132 4.11 8.30 6.81
N HIS A 133 5.32 8.61 6.41
CA HIS A 133 6.21 9.54 7.10
C HIS A 133 7.16 10.17 6.09
N GLN A 134 7.43 11.46 6.20
CA GLN A 134 8.29 12.21 5.28
C GLN A 134 7.91 12.05 3.80
N GLY A 135 6.59 12.01 3.52
CA GLY A 135 6.06 11.86 2.17
C GLY A 135 6.23 10.46 1.56
N GLY A 136 6.73 9.48 2.31
CA GLY A 136 6.94 8.10 1.86
C GLY A 136 6.07 7.08 2.57
N LEU A 137 5.77 5.95 1.91
CA LEU A 137 5.15 4.78 2.53
C LEU A 137 6.21 4.04 3.35
N CYS A 138 6.04 4.01 4.67
CA CYS A 138 6.97 3.38 5.60
C CYS A 138 6.59 1.96 5.99
N PHE A 139 5.30 1.68 5.98
CA PHE A 139 4.76 0.38 6.38
C PHE A 139 3.43 0.12 5.68
N SER A 140 3.22 -1.13 5.29
CA SER A 140 1.98 -1.62 4.71
C SER A 140 1.68 -3.00 5.25
N ARG A 141 0.42 -3.22 5.65
CA ARG A 141 -0.04 -4.49 6.17
C ARG A 141 -1.51 -4.72 5.82
N GLN A 142 -1.79 -5.87 5.24
CA GLN A 142 -3.16 -6.33 5.03
C GLN A 142 -3.72 -6.89 6.35
N LEU A 143 -4.88 -6.40 6.76
CA LEU A 143 -5.62 -6.87 7.93
C LEU A 143 -6.77 -7.76 7.47
N ARG A 144 -6.67 -9.07 7.72
CA ARG A 144 -7.68 -10.05 7.33
C ARG A 144 -8.77 -10.18 8.39
N GLY A 145 -9.99 -10.52 7.96
CA GLY A 145 -11.11 -10.74 8.88
C GLY A 145 -11.97 -9.49 9.12
N PHE A 146 -11.66 -8.37 8.47
CA PHE A 146 -12.37 -7.09 8.64
C PHE A 146 -13.26 -6.71 7.45
N SER A 147 -13.59 -7.66 6.57
CA SER A 147 -14.46 -7.40 5.40
C SER A 147 -15.86 -6.93 5.79
N SER A 148 -16.35 -7.34 6.95
CA SER A 148 -17.66 -6.92 7.48
C SER A 148 -17.74 -5.44 7.86
N LEU A 149 -16.63 -4.71 7.98
CA LEU A 149 -16.64 -3.25 8.21
C LEU A 149 -17.33 -2.49 7.08
N THR A 150 -17.33 -3.02 5.86
CA THR A 150 -18.04 -2.43 4.71
C THR A 150 -19.43 -3.02 4.50
N GLY A 151 -19.91 -3.85 5.42
CA GLY A 151 -21.21 -4.51 5.38
C GLY A 151 -22.38 -3.57 5.72
N GLU A 152 -23.59 -4.15 5.65
CA GLU A 152 -24.85 -3.44 5.93
C GLU A 152 -25.19 -3.40 7.43
N HIS A 153 -24.44 -4.10 8.27
CA HIS A 153 -24.65 -4.18 9.71
C HIS A 153 -23.57 -3.41 10.46
N GLU A 154 -23.98 -2.78 11.55
CA GLU A 154 -23.06 -2.09 12.44
C GLU A 154 -22.06 -3.09 13.03
N PRO A 155 -20.75 -2.78 12.99
CA PRO A 155 -19.72 -3.65 13.56
C PRO A 155 -19.94 -3.77 15.08
N ASP A 156 -19.84 -4.99 15.58
CA ASP A 156 -19.91 -5.26 17.01
C ASP A 156 -18.62 -4.83 17.73
N SER A 157 -18.67 -4.73 19.06
CA SER A 157 -17.53 -4.33 19.88
C SER A 157 -16.36 -5.32 19.74
N MET A 158 -16.61 -6.61 19.58
CA MET A 158 -15.59 -7.63 19.47
C MET A 158 -14.76 -7.43 18.19
N LEU A 159 -15.40 -7.09 17.07
CA LEU A 159 -14.71 -6.78 15.81
C LEU A 159 -13.87 -5.50 15.94
N LEU A 160 -14.43 -4.47 16.58
CA LEU A 160 -13.73 -3.20 16.80
C LEU A 160 -12.54 -3.36 17.76
N ASP A 161 -12.68 -4.13 18.84
CA ASP A 161 -11.61 -4.44 19.77
C ASP A 161 -10.50 -5.27 19.08
N SER A 162 -10.88 -6.22 18.22
CA SER A 162 -9.92 -6.98 17.43
C SER A 162 -9.14 -6.10 16.46
N LEU A 163 -9.80 -5.12 15.84
CA LEU A 163 -9.13 -4.14 14.99
C LEU A 163 -8.18 -3.25 15.80
N ALA A 164 -8.62 -2.77 16.95
CA ALA A 164 -7.78 -1.98 17.84
C ALA A 164 -6.51 -2.74 18.25
N LEU A 165 -6.63 -4.04 18.54
CA LEU A 165 -5.48 -4.89 18.87
C LEU A 165 -4.50 -5.02 17.68
N GLU A 166 -5.00 -5.17 16.45
CA GLU A 166 -4.13 -5.21 15.26
C GLU A 166 -3.44 -3.86 14.99
N ILE A 167 -4.13 -2.75 15.24
CA ILE A 167 -3.54 -1.41 15.19
C ILE A 167 -2.45 -1.28 16.25
N GLN A 168 -2.71 -1.67 17.52
CA GLN A 168 -1.74 -1.60 18.60
C GLN A 168 -0.47 -2.39 18.28
N ARG A 169 -0.60 -3.62 17.78
CA ARG A 169 0.54 -4.43 17.32
C ARG A 169 1.37 -3.73 16.24
N SER A 170 0.70 -3.03 15.36
CA SER A 170 1.39 -2.25 14.31
C SER A 170 2.12 -1.05 14.91
N LEU A 171 1.51 -0.32 15.85
CA LEU A 171 2.15 0.79 16.58
C LEU A 171 3.39 0.31 17.35
N ASP A 172 3.29 -0.82 18.04
CA ASP A 172 4.42 -1.42 18.77
C ASP A 172 5.57 -1.78 17.82
N TYR A 173 5.25 -2.29 16.61
CA TYR A 173 6.26 -2.57 15.60
C TYR A 173 6.91 -1.28 15.07
N LEU A 174 6.13 -0.24 14.77
CA LEU A 174 6.63 1.04 14.28
C LEU A 174 7.59 1.69 15.30
N ALA A 175 7.21 1.72 16.55
CA ALA A 175 8.04 2.26 17.62
C ALA A 175 9.24 1.37 17.96
N GLY A 176 8.99 0.05 18.09
CA GLY A 176 9.99 -0.92 18.56
C GLY A 176 11.03 -1.25 17.48
N GLN A 177 10.61 -1.48 16.26
CA GLN A 177 11.49 -1.98 15.18
C GLN A 177 11.91 -0.86 14.22
N LEU A 178 10.99 -0.04 13.75
CA LEU A 178 11.31 1.02 12.78
C LEU A 178 11.78 2.31 13.46
N LYS A 179 11.58 2.45 14.79
CA LYS A 179 11.95 3.64 15.56
C LYS A 179 11.34 4.92 14.97
N LEU A 180 10.16 4.82 14.41
CA LEU A 180 9.42 6.00 13.97
C LEU A 180 8.96 6.84 15.17
N PRO A 181 8.78 8.16 14.98
CA PRO A 181 8.11 9.00 15.96
C PRO A 181 6.71 8.47 16.33
N GLU A 182 6.15 9.02 17.40
CA GLU A 182 4.77 8.71 17.80
C GLU A 182 3.79 9.04 16.65
N LEU A 183 2.73 8.25 16.56
CA LEU A 183 1.68 8.47 15.57
C LEU A 183 1.02 9.83 15.82
N GLY A 184 1.06 10.70 14.81
CA GLY A 184 0.46 12.04 14.87
C GLY A 184 -0.97 12.09 14.38
N GLN A 185 -1.33 11.21 13.41
CA GLN A 185 -2.69 11.19 12.83
C GLN A 185 -3.11 9.76 12.46
N MET A 186 -4.38 9.45 12.73
CA MET A 186 -5.04 8.25 12.22
C MET A 186 -6.19 8.65 11.30
N GLN A 187 -6.23 8.07 10.11
CA GLN A 187 -7.20 8.40 9.08
C GLN A 187 -7.92 7.13 8.61
N PHE A 188 -9.17 7.29 8.18
CA PHE A 188 -10.01 6.19 7.76
C PHE A 188 -10.59 6.46 6.37
N ALA A 189 -10.28 5.60 5.42
CA ALA A 189 -10.85 5.56 4.08
C ALA A 189 -11.52 4.20 3.85
N VAL A 190 -12.52 3.92 4.66
CA VAL A 190 -13.32 2.69 4.66
C VAL A 190 -14.72 3.04 4.17
N ALA A 191 -15.19 2.36 3.12
CA ALA A 191 -16.53 2.58 2.56
C ALA A 191 -17.60 1.91 3.43
N SER A 192 -17.76 2.39 4.67
CA SER A 192 -18.70 1.88 5.65
C SER A 192 -19.79 2.91 5.95
N PRO A 193 -21.09 2.51 6.01
CA PRO A 193 -22.14 3.37 6.51
C PRO A 193 -21.97 3.67 8.02
N PHE A 194 -21.18 2.88 8.74
CA PHE A 194 -20.93 2.99 10.18
C PHE A 194 -19.53 3.55 10.49
N ILE A 195 -18.95 4.32 9.56
CA ILE A 195 -17.60 4.89 9.75
C ILE A 195 -17.51 5.71 11.06
N GLY A 196 -18.58 6.41 11.44
CA GLY A 196 -18.61 7.18 12.70
C GLY A 196 -18.48 6.32 13.96
N THR A 197 -19.02 5.09 13.95
CA THR A 197 -18.86 4.13 15.06
C THR A 197 -17.42 3.65 15.14
N LEU A 198 -16.83 3.31 13.99
CA LEU A 198 -15.43 2.90 13.90
C LEU A 198 -14.48 4.00 14.41
N VAL A 199 -14.61 5.22 13.89
CA VAL A 199 -13.78 6.36 14.30
C VAL A 199 -13.89 6.60 15.78
N ARG A 200 -15.11 6.70 16.34
CA ARG A 200 -15.32 6.93 17.77
C ARG A 200 -14.67 5.86 18.65
N HIS A 201 -14.76 4.59 18.26
CA HIS A 201 -14.15 3.50 19.01
C HIS A 201 -12.61 3.65 19.03
N MET A 202 -11.99 4.01 17.90
CA MET A 202 -10.55 4.21 17.80
C MET A 202 -10.08 5.45 18.55
N GLU A 203 -10.85 6.55 18.52
CA GLU A 203 -10.58 7.75 19.32
C GLU A 203 -10.59 7.45 20.82
N GLN A 204 -11.60 6.69 21.28
CA GLN A 204 -11.69 6.27 22.68
C GLN A 204 -10.55 5.35 23.11
N THR A 205 -10.09 4.49 22.21
CA THR A 205 -9.03 3.51 22.51
C THR A 205 -7.63 4.13 22.50
N PHE A 206 -7.35 5.01 21.55
CA PHE A 206 -6.01 5.53 21.30
C PHE A 206 -5.83 7.01 21.70
N GLY A 207 -6.91 7.71 22.00
CA GLY A 207 -6.84 9.11 22.41
C GLY A 207 -6.53 10.09 21.28
N PHE A 208 -6.68 9.70 20.02
CA PHE A 208 -6.55 10.60 18.87
C PHE A 208 -7.87 11.35 18.65
N ALA A 209 -7.76 12.63 18.38
CA ALA A 209 -8.87 13.49 17.97
C ALA A 209 -8.86 13.72 16.46
#